data_7c0607780cdb0b6c0828a468e0886cda
#
_entry.id   7c0607780cdb0b6c0828a468e0886cda
#
_cell.length_a   1.000
_cell.length_b   1.000
_cell.length_c   1.000
_cell.angle_alpha   90.00
_cell.angle_beta   90.00
_cell.angle_gamma   90.00
#
_symmetry.space_group_name_H-M   'P 1'
#
loop_
_entity.id
_entity.type
_entity.pdbx_description
1 polymer ?
#
loop_
_entity_poly.entity_id
_entity_poly.type
_entity_poly.pdbx_seq_one_letter_code
_entity_poly.pdbx_strand_id
1 'polypeptide(L)'
;RLFPSPTPRFMALRNEQYKHHLLITEKDMGIEKTRALLHKFCLQENISAEEISKTQAESAYLMRYACAGAAVQYGLIHDADVEHVVALDIGLRRNDDNWFETLPLEISHKLIHSLYYGHFLCHVFHQDYVVRKGEDPEQIKNQLLHLLDERGAQYPAEHNVGHHYIASPALSAHYKKIDPRNALNSGIGGTSKNLSYNDQPSNKNNG
;
A
#
# COMPACT_ATOMS: atom_id res chain seq x y z
N ARG A 1 7.83 29.22 7.98
CA ARG A 1 8.67 28.04 7.69
C ARG A 1 10.08 28.51 7.40
N LEU A 2 11.05 28.00 8.14
CA LEU A 2 12.48 28.28 7.93
C LEU A 2 13.06 27.59 6.68
N PHE A 3 12.38 26.53 6.18
CA PHE A 3 12.79 25.77 5.02
C PHE A 3 11.66 25.70 3.99
N PRO A 4 11.97 25.70 2.69
CA PRO A 4 10.97 25.53 1.64
C PRO A 4 10.27 24.15 1.77
N SER A 5 9.07 24.04 1.22
CA SER A 5 8.35 22.76 1.15
C SER A 5 9.20 21.75 0.37
N PRO A 6 9.33 20.52 0.83
CA PRO A 6 10.02 19.45 0.07
C PRO A 6 9.25 19.08 -1.20
N THR A 7 7.96 19.38 -1.27
CA THR A 7 7.14 19.12 -2.47
C THR A 7 7.54 20.06 -3.59
N PRO A 8 7.92 19.57 -4.78
CA PRO A 8 8.24 20.39 -5.92
C PRO A 8 7.08 21.34 -6.27
N ARG A 9 7.39 22.60 -6.58
CA ARG A 9 6.37 23.63 -6.81
C ARG A 9 5.35 23.25 -7.89
N PHE A 10 5.80 22.63 -8.97
CA PHE A 10 4.90 22.20 -10.05
C PHE A 10 3.90 21.14 -9.57
N MET A 11 4.33 20.21 -8.70
CA MET A 11 3.43 19.22 -8.10
C MET A 11 2.47 19.87 -7.10
N ALA A 12 2.96 20.79 -6.27
CA ALA A 12 2.11 21.51 -5.31
C ALA A 12 0.97 22.26 -6.03
N LEU A 13 1.25 22.92 -7.16
CA LEU A 13 0.24 23.57 -7.98
C LEU A 13 -0.77 22.59 -8.58
N ARG A 14 -0.33 21.39 -8.95
CA ARG A 14 -1.23 20.35 -9.48
C ARG A 14 -2.10 19.73 -8.39
N ASN A 15 -1.57 19.58 -7.18
CA ASN A 15 -2.34 19.06 -6.04
C ASN A 15 -3.54 19.97 -5.66
N GLU A 16 -3.49 21.25 -5.98
CA GLU A 16 -4.64 22.17 -5.81
C GLU A 16 -5.76 21.89 -6.82
N GLN A 17 -5.42 21.33 -7.97
CA GLN A 17 -6.34 21.11 -9.10
C GLN A 17 -6.85 19.66 -9.18
N TYR A 18 -6.02 18.69 -8.83
CA TYR A 18 -6.29 17.27 -9.03
C TYR A 18 -6.05 16.48 -7.75
N LYS A 19 -6.97 15.58 -7.43
CA LYS A 19 -6.85 14.65 -6.30
C LYS A 19 -5.92 13.47 -6.59
N HIS A 20 -5.82 13.08 -7.87
CA HIS A 20 -5.10 11.90 -8.29
C HIS A 20 -4.02 12.27 -9.31
N HIS A 21 -2.87 11.64 -9.19
CA HIS A 21 -1.71 11.88 -10.05
C HIS A 21 -1.15 10.55 -10.53
N LEU A 22 -0.93 10.43 -11.83
CA LEU A 22 -0.23 9.30 -12.45
C LEU A 22 1.08 9.79 -13.07
N LEU A 23 2.19 9.25 -12.62
CA LEU A 23 3.50 9.48 -13.24
C LEU A 23 3.78 8.35 -14.22
N ILE A 24 3.98 8.71 -15.48
CA ILE A 24 4.31 7.76 -16.55
C ILE A 24 5.75 8.05 -16.99
N THR A 25 6.59 7.02 -17.02
CA THR A 25 7.93 7.09 -17.54
C THR A 25 8.05 6.20 -18.77
N GLU A 26 8.56 6.75 -19.86
CA GLU A 26 8.78 6.03 -21.10
C GLU A 26 10.18 6.33 -21.65
N LYS A 27 10.73 5.42 -22.45
CA LYS A 27 12.07 5.53 -23.02
C LYS A 27 12.05 5.24 -24.51
N ASP A 28 13.01 5.85 -25.21
CA ASP A 28 13.34 5.55 -26.60
C ASP A 28 12.15 5.61 -27.55
N MET A 29 11.97 4.57 -28.34
CA MET A 29 10.92 4.51 -29.39
C MET A 29 9.48 4.47 -28.84
N GLY A 30 9.30 4.22 -27.55
CA GLY A 30 8.00 4.24 -26.89
C GLY A 30 7.41 5.64 -26.71
N ILE A 31 8.26 6.67 -26.62
CA ILE A 31 7.87 8.04 -26.24
C ILE A 31 6.79 8.60 -27.19
N GLU A 32 7.02 8.56 -28.50
CA GLU A 32 6.07 9.13 -29.47
C GLU A 32 4.73 8.38 -29.46
N LYS A 33 4.77 7.07 -29.36
CA LYS A 33 3.56 6.24 -29.26
C LYS A 33 2.77 6.54 -28.00
N THR A 34 3.45 6.65 -26.86
CA THR A 34 2.84 6.98 -25.57
C THR A 34 2.26 8.39 -25.58
N ARG A 35 2.98 9.36 -26.16
CA ARG A 35 2.48 10.74 -26.32
C ARG A 35 1.20 10.79 -27.14
N ALA A 36 1.17 10.12 -28.29
CA ALA A 36 -0.01 10.06 -29.14
C ALA A 36 -1.21 9.39 -28.43
N LEU A 37 -0.95 8.30 -27.71
CA LEU A 37 -1.97 7.58 -26.94
C LEU A 37 -2.55 8.44 -25.83
N LEU A 38 -1.70 9.10 -25.06
CA LEU A 38 -2.11 9.99 -23.96
C LEU A 38 -2.89 11.19 -24.47
N HIS A 39 -2.46 11.80 -25.59
CA HIS A 39 -3.20 12.91 -26.18
C HIS A 39 -4.62 12.49 -26.57
N LYS A 40 -4.76 11.34 -27.23
CA LYS A 40 -6.09 10.81 -27.59
C LYS A 40 -6.94 10.53 -26.35
N PHE A 41 -6.37 9.86 -25.35
CA PHE A 41 -7.04 9.52 -24.11
C PHE A 41 -7.49 10.76 -23.33
N CYS A 42 -6.62 11.76 -23.19
CA CYS A 42 -6.95 13.00 -22.50
C CYS A 42 -8.10 13.77 -23.16
N LEU A 43 -8.18 13.76 -24.49
CA LEU A 43 -9.30 14.36 -25.21
C LEU A 43 -10.61 13.59 -24.98
N GLN A 44 -10.57 12.26 -24.93
CA GLN A 44 -11.75 11.42 -24.72
C GLN A 44 -12.30 11.54 -23.29
N GLU A 45 -11.43 11.55 -22.30
CA GLU A 45 -11.81 11.51 -20.88
C GLU A 45 -11.85 12.90 -20.22
N ASN A 46 -11.58 13.96 -21.00
CA ASN A 46 -11.50 15.34 -20.49
C ASN A 46 -10.55 15.48 -19.29
N ILE A 47 -9.39 14.87 -19.36
CA ILE A 47 -8.32 14.96 -18.38
C ILE A 47 -7.10 15.66 -18.97
N SER A 48 -6.15 16.03 -18.11
CA SER A 48 -4.94 16.75 -18.51
C SER A 48 -3.71 15.87 -18.32
N ALA A 49 -2.82 15.88 -19.31
CA ALA A 49 -1.47 15.33 -19.20
C ALA A 49 -0.45 16.42 -19.53
N GLU A 50 0.67 16.39 -18.84
CA GLU A 50 1.77 17.35 -19.01
C GLU A 50 3.07 16.58 -19.13
N GLU A 51 3.86 16.93 -20.13
CA GLU A 51 5.21 16.42 -20.26
C GLU A 51 6.15 17.27 -19.40
N ILE A 52 6.85 16.65 -18.49
CA ILE A 52 7.73 17.31 -17.55
C ILE A 52 9.21 17.13 -17.93
N SER A 53 10.04 18.10 -17.58
CA SER A 53 11.49 18.03 -17.83
C SER A 53 12.14 16.91 -17.03
N LYS A 54 13.35 16.49 -17.43
CA LYS A 54 14.13 15.49 -16.71
C LYS A 54 14.32 15.85 -15.23
N THR A 55 14.66 17.10 -14.92
CA THR A 55 14.83 17.57 -13.54
C THR A 55 13.54 17.51 -12.74
N GLN A 56 12.41 17.86 -13.36
CA GLN A 56 11.09 17.73 -12.73
C GLN A 56 10.74 16.26 -12.51
N ALA A 57 11.04 15.38 -13.47
CA ALA A 57 10.80 13.96 -13.34
C ALA A 57 11.60 13.33 -12.19
N GLU A 58 12.87 13.70 -12.06
CA GLU A 58 13.73 13.27 -10.94
C GLU A 58 13.13 13.73 -9.59
N SER A 59 12.69 14.98 -9.50
CA SER A 59 12.05 15.50 -8.30
C SER A 59 10.71 14.85 -8.00
N ALA A 60 9.89 14.58 -9.01
CA ALA A 60 8.63 13.87 -8.87
C ALA A 60 8.84 12.42 -8.42
N TYR A 61 9.87 11.77 -8.95
CA TYR A 61 10.22 10.40 -8.57
C TYR A 61 10.60 10.28 -7.09
N LEU A 62 11.25 11.29 -6.52
CA LEU A 62 11.55 11.35 -5.09
C LEU A 62 10.29 11.37 -4.23
N MET A 63 9.17 11.92 -4.72
CA MET A 63 7.90 11.93 -3.98
C MET A 63 7.33 10.54 -3.76
N ARG A 64 7.69 9.55 -4.58
CA ARG A 64 7.36 8.14 -4.35
C ARG A 64 7.83 7.67 -2.97
N TYR A 65 9.05 8.02 -2.58
CA TYR A 65 9.58 7.67 -1.25
C TYR A 65 8.93 8.49 -0.13
N ALA A 66 8.62 9.75 -0.41
CA ALA A 66 7.91 10.59 0.54
C ALA A 66 6.49 10.06 0.83
N CYS A 67 5.78 9.57 -0.19
CA CYS A 67 4.46 8.96 -0.02
C CYS A 67 4.52 7.73 0.89
N ALA A 68 5.52 6.87 0.70
CA ALA A 68 5.68 5.65 1.51
C ALA A 68 5.88 5.92 3.01
N GLY A 69 6.40 7.10 3.37
CA GLY A 69 6.59 7.51 4.77
C GLY A 69 5.55 8.49 5.30
N ALA A 70 4.66 9.00 4.43
CA ALA A 70 3.80 10.15 4.76
C ALA A 70 2.84 9.86 5.93
N ALA A 71 2.17 8.71 5.92
CA ALA A 71 1.24 8.32 6.98
C ALA A 71 1.96 8.12 8.33
N VAL A 72 3.10 7.44 8.31
CA VAL A 72 3.92 7.20 9.50
C VAL A 72 4.43 8.53 10.07
N GLN A 73 4.96 9.41 9.20
CA GLN A 73 5.42 10.74 9.62
C GLN A 73 4.29 11.59 10.19
N TYR A 74 3.10 11.50 9.60
CA TYR A 74 1.91 12.17 10.11
C TYR A 74 1.58 11.67 11.52
N GLY A 75 1.55 10.36 11.73
CA GLY A 75 1.29 9.75 13.03
C GLY A 75 2.27 10.17 14.11
N LEU A 76 3.58 10.28 13.76
CA LEU A 76 4.60 10.74 14.70
C LEU A 76 4.46 12.22 15.10
N ILE A 77 3.97 13.06 14.18
CA ILE A 77 3.78 14.50 14.45
C ILE A 77 2.47 14.75 15.22
N HIS A 78 1.46 13.90 15.01
CA HIS A 78 0.11 14.04 15.56
C HIS A 78 -0.24 12.87 16.50
N ASP A 79 0.69 12.43 17.31
CA ASP A 79 0.56 11.26 18.21
C ASP A 79 -0.58 11.41 19.23
N ALA A 80 -0.95 12.64 19.58
CA ALA A 80 -2.11 12.92 20.43
C ALA A 80 -3.45 12.53 19.78
N ASP A 81 -3.55 12.61 18.46
CA ASP A 81 -4.78 12.38 17.67
C ASP A 81 -4.77 11.02 16.97
N VAL A 82 -3.59 10.41 16.82
CA VAL A 82 -3.38 9.16 16.07
C VAL A 82 -3.12 8.01 17.00
N GLU A 83 -3.90 6.93 16.86
CA GLU A 83 -3.66 5.68 17.58
C GLU A 83 -2.61 4.83 16.87
N HIS A 84 -2.76 4.66 15.56
CA HIS A 84 -1.88 3.81 14.77
C HIS A 84 -2.03 4.11 13.26
N VAL A 85 -1.08 3.63 12.46
CA VAL A 85 -1.19 3.60 11.00
C VAL A 85 -1.31 2.14 10.56
N VAL A 86 -2.47 1.78 9.99
CA VAL A 86 -2.68 0.48 9.35
C VAL A 86 -2.21 0.60 7.90
N ALA A 87 -1.12 -0.08 7.57
CA ALA A 87 -0.56 -0.12 6.22
C ALA A 87 -0.84 -1.47 5.57
N LEU A 88 -1.52 -1.46 4.43
CA LEU A 88 -1.85 -2.64 3.65
C LEU A 88 -1.15 -2.59 2.30
N ASP A 89 -0.67 -3.74 1.85
CA ASP A 89 0.02 -3.94 0.58
C ASP A 89 -0.75 -4.99 -0.22
N ILE A 90 -1.46 -4.54 -1.26
CA ILE A 90 -2.46 -5.33 -1.95
C ILE A 90 -2.24 -5.43 -3.45
N GLY A 91 -2.57 -6.58 -4.03
CA GLY A 91 -2.69 -6.78 -5.46
C GLY A 91 -4.16 -6.85 -5.86
N LEU A 92 -4.59 -5.93 -6.71
CA LEU A 92 -5.94 -5.94 -7.27
C LEU A 92 -6.02 -6.82 -8.51
N ARG A 93 -7.22 -7.30 -8.83
CA ARG A 93 -7.48 -8.00 -10.08
C ARG A 93 -7.22 -7.06 -11.26
N ARG A 94 -6.73 -7.61 -12.39
CA ARG A 94 -6.41 -6.84 -13.60
C ARG A 94 -7.59 -6.09 -14.21
N ASN A 95 -8.80 -6.55 -13.96
CA ASN A 95 -10.05 -5.96 -14.43
C ASN A 95 -10.78 -5.18 -13.33
N ASP A 96 -10.10 -4.82 -12.25
CA ASP A 96 -10.67 -3.97 -11.20
C ASP A 96 -10.41 -2.52 -11.56
N ASP A 97 -11.46 -1.76 -11.78
CA ASP A 97 -11.40 -0.34 -12.17
C ASP A 97 -11.24 0.59 -10.95
N ASN A 98 -11.49 0.07 -9.74
CA ASN A 98 -11.40 0.84 -8.51
C ASN A 98 -10.07 0.55 -7.79
N TRP A 99 -9.14 1.49 -7.85
CA TRP A 99 -7.85 1.36 -7.21
C TRP A 99 -7.80 1.88 -5.75
N PHE A 100 -8.91 2.37 -5.22
CA PHE A 100 -9.09 2.78 -3.83
C PHE A 100 -10.40 2.21 -3.27
N GLU A 101 -10.51 2.18 -1.94
CA GLU A 101 -11.67 1.61 -1.26
C GLU A 101 -12.80 2.62 -1.11
N THR A 102 -14.04 2.17 -1.32
CA THR A 102 -15.23 2.88 -0.85
C THR A 102 -15.53 2.39 0.56
N LEU A 103 -15.05 3.13 1.55
CA LEU A 103 -15.16 2.72 2.94
C LEU A 103 -16.56 2.97 3.49
N PRO A 104 -17.17 1.98 4.15
CA PRO A 104 -18.39 2.18 4.96
C PRO A 104 -18.19 3.25 6.04
N LEU A 105 -19.28 3.91 6.45
CA LEU A 105 -19.22 5.00 7.44
C LEU A 105 -18.64 4.53 8.78
N GLU A 106 -18.96 3.30 9.20
CA GLU A 106 -18.44 2.71 10.43
C GLU A 106 -16.92 2.51 10.45
N ILE A 107 -16.26 2.47 9.29
CA ILE A 107 -14.81 2.45 9.17
C ILE A 107 -14.29 3.86 8.96
N SER A 108 -14.85 4.61 8.00
CA SER A 108 -14.31 5.90 7.61
C SER A 108 -14.32 6.93 8.75
N HIS A 109 -15.31 6.90 9.65
CA HIS A 109 -15.35 7.78 10.82
C HIS A 109 -14.23 7.54 11.83
N LYS A 110 -13.67 6.33 11.86
CA LYS A 110 -12.56 5.94 12.73
C LYS A 110 -11.20 6.33 12.16
N LEU A 111 -11.17 6.86 10.95
CA LEU A 111 -9.94 7.27 10.27
C LEU A 111 -9.81 8.79 10.25
N ILE A 112 -8.57 9.25 10.31
CA ILE A 112 -8.21 10.65 10.08
C ILE A 112 -7.93 10.86 8.60
N HIS A 113 -7.12 9.97 8.01
CA HIS A 113 -6.74 9.98 6.61
C HIS A 113 -6.70 8.57 6.04
N SER A 114 -6.93 8.48 4.73
CA SER A 114 -6.68 7.29 3.91
C SER A 114 -5.83 7.71 2.73
N LEU A 115 -4.69 7.06 2.55
CA LEU A 115 -3.73 7.33 1.49
C LEU A 115 -3.67 6.13 0.55
N TYR A 116 -3.68 6.40 -0.75
CA TYR A 116 -3.60 5.37 -1.78
C TYR A 116 -2.52 5.73 -2.77
N TYR A 117 -1.59 4.83 -2.96
CA TYR A 117 -0.52 4.97 -3.96
C TYR A 117 -0.08 3.58 -4.44
N GLY A 118 0.58 3.49 -5.58
CA GLY A 118 0.95 2.17 -6.07
C GLY A 118 1.56 2.14 -7.45
N HIS A 119 1.67 0.93 -7.95
CA HIS A 119 2.25 0.59 -9.25
C HIS A 119 1.15 0.12 -10.20
N PHE A 120 0.57 1.02 -10.97
CA PHE A 120 -0.60 0.74 -11.80
C PHE A 120 -0.43 -0.41 -12.79
N LEU A 121 0.74 -0.51 -13.44
CA LEU A 121 0.97 -1.55 -14.45
C LEU A 121 0.97 -2.97 -13.90
N CYS A 122 1.31 -3.16 -12.64
CA CYS A 122 1.25 -4.48 -11.98
C CYS A 122 0.07 -4.64 -11.03
N HIS A 123 -0.79 -3.62 -10.89
CA HIS A 123 -1.94 -3.60 -9.98
C HIS A 123 -1.57 -3.87 -8.53
N VAL A 124 -0.42 -3.37 -8.10
CA VAL A 124 0.02 -3.40 -6.71
C VAL A 124 -0.21 -2.03 -6.09
N PHE A 125 -0.95 -2.00 -5.00
CA PHE A 125 -1.34 -0.77 -4.32
C PHE A 125 -0.99 -0.84 -2.83
N HIS A 126 -0.55 0.30 -2.33
CA HIS A 126 -0.31 0.53 -0.92
C HIS A 126 -1.45 1.40 -0.40
N GLN A 127 -2.04 0.99 0.71
CA GLN A 127 -3.15 1.67 1.35
C GLN A 127 -2.76 1.94 2.80
N ASP A 128 -2.60 3.21 3.16
CA ASP A 128 -2.29 3.61 4.53
C ASP A 128 -3.50 4.30 5.16
N TYR A 129 -3.92 3.79 6.30
CA TYR A 129 -5.05 4.28 7.07
C TYR A 129 -4.59 4.82 8.42
N VAL A 130 -4.76 6.11 8.62
CA VAL A 130 -4.41 6.79 9.87
C VAL A 130 -5.59 6.68 10.83
N VAL A 131 -5.44 5.84 11.84
CA VAL A 131 -6.48 5.50 12.81
C VAL A 131 -6.56 6.57 13.89
N ARG A 132 -7.78 7.02 14.24
CA ARG A 132 -8.03 7.99 15.30
C ARG A 132 -7.65 7.43 16.66
N LYS A 133 -7.24 8.33 17.55
CA LYS A 133 -6.96 8.00 18.95
C LYS A 133 -8.17 7.37 19.63
N GLY A 134 -7.95 6.28 20.36
CA GLY A 134 -8.99 5.54 21.07
C GLY A 134 -9.72 4.49 20.26
N GLU A 135 -9.46 4.37 18.95
CA GLU A 135 -10.02 3.31 18.11
C GLU A 135 -9.12 2.06 18.14
N ASP A 136 -9.68 0.90 17.80
CA ASP A 136 -8.95 -0.37 17.74
C ASP A 136 -8.36 -0.62 16.34
N PRO A 137 -7.04 -0.51 16.15
CA PRO A 137 -6.40 -0.69 14.84
C PRO A 137 -6.52 -2.12 14.29
N GLU A 138 -6.55 -3.14 15.17
CA GLU A 138 -6.67 -4.53 14.74
C GLU A 138 -8.08 -4.82 14.24
N GLN A 139 -9.10 -4.30 14.91
CA GLN A 139 -10.48 -4.39 14.44
C GLN A 139 -10.64 -3.73 13.07
N ILE A 140 -10.11 -2.50 12.91
CA ILE A 140 -10.16 -1.76 11.64
C ILE A 140 -9.43 -2.53 10.54
N LYS A 141 -8.24 -3.05 10.82
CA LYS A 141 -7.49 -3.88 9.88
C LYS A 141 -8.30 -5.09 9.41
N ASN A 142 -8.92 -5.81 10.33
CA ASN A 142 -9.73 -6.98 9.97
C ASN A 142 -10.96 -6.62 9.12
N GLN A 143 -11.60 -5.48 9.40
CA GLN A 143 -12.70 -4.96 8.58
C GLN A 143 -12.23 -4.60 7.17
N LEU A 144 -11.07 -3.94 7.04
CA LEU A 144 -10.48 -3.59 5.75
C LEU A 144 -10.09 -4.84 4.95
N LEU A 145 -9.49 -5.84 5.60
CA LEU A 145 -9.15 -7.11 4.94
C LEU A 145 -10.41 -7.83 4.44
N HIS A 146 -11.52 -7.78 5.18
CA HIS A 146 -12.79 -8.35 4.74
C HIS A 146 -13.31 -7.68 3.45
N LEU A 147 -13.26 -6.35 3.37
CA LEU A 147 -13.62 -5.62 2.15
C LEU A 147 -12.73 -6.01 0.96
N LEU A 148 -11.44 -6.20 1.21
CA LEU A 148 -10.49 -6.65 0.18
C LEU A 148 -10.76 -8.09 -0.28
N ASP A 149 -11.13 -8.98 0.65
CA ASP A 149 -11.53 -10.36 0.34
C ASP A 149 -12.77 -10.40 -0.57
N GLU A 150 -13.78 -9.58 -0.30
CA GLU A 150 -14.97 -9.46 -1.14
C GLU A 150 -14.65 -9.01 -2.56
N ARG A 151 -13.64 -8.15 -2.72
CA ARG A 151 -13.11 -7.73 -4.02
C ARG A 151 -12.21 -8.78 -4.68
N GLY A 152 -11.81 -9.82 -3.94
CA GLY A 152 -10.86 -10.84 -4.38
C GLY A 152 -9.46 -10.29 -4.59
N ALA A 153 -9.08 -9.27 -3.81
CA ALA A 153 -7.72 -8.77 -3.73
C ALA A 153 -6.78 -9.83 -3.16
N GLN A 154 -5.50 -9.73 -3.51
CA GLN A 154 -4.44 -10.57 -2.94
C GLN A 154 -3.59 -9.72 -2.01
N TYR A 155 -3.29 -10.26 -0.83
CA TYR A 155 -2.42 -9.60 0.14
C TYR A 155 -1.62 -10.63 0.96
N PRO A 156 -0.39 -10.31 1.34
CA PRO A 156 0.39 -9.15 0.90
C PRO A 156 0.82 -9.29 -0.56
N ALA A 157 0.92 -8.19 -1.29
CA ALA A 157 1.36 -8.19 -2.67
C ALA A 157 2.90 -8.20 -2.79
N GLU A 158 3.60 -7.31 -2.09
CA GLU A 158 5.06 -7.16 -2.15
C GLU A 158 5.73 -7.24 -0.77
N HIS A 159 5.15 -6.61 0.25
CA HIS A 159 5.78 -6.40 1.55
C HIS A 159 5.05 -7.13 2.68
N ASN A 160 5.75 -7.30 3.81
CA ASN A 160 5.20 -7.90 5.03
C ASN A 160 4.69 -9.33 4.89
N VAL A 161 5.19 -10.07 3.89
CA VAL A 161 4.90 -11.50 3.75
C VAL A 161 5.29 -12.19 5.05
N GLY A 162 4.28 -12.68 5.76
CA GLY A 162 4.48 -13.49 6.95
C GLY A 162 4.53 -12.77 8.28
N HIS A 163 4.46 -11.44 8.33
CA HIS A 163 4.41 -10.72 9.61
C HIS A 163 2.99 -10.30 9.98
N HIS A 164 2.21 -9.82 9.02
CA HIS A 164 0.87 -9.28 9.25
C HIS A 164 -0.25 -10.17 8.72
N TYR A 165 0.08 -11.20 7.92
CA TYR A 165 -0.90 -12.01 7.20
C TYR A 165 -0.68 -13.50 7.46
N ILE A 166 -1.78 -14.22 7.60
CA ILE A 166 -1.76 -15.67 7.72
C ILE A 166 -1.61 -16.27 6.32
N ALA A 167 -0.61 -17.13 6.12
CA ALA A 167 -0.41 -17.79 4.85
C ALA A 167 -1.59 -18.73 4.54
N SER A 168 -2.04 -18.72 3.29
CA SER A 168 -3.00 -19.73 2.84
C SER A 168 -2.47 -21.15 3.06
N PRO A 169 -3.35 -22.15 3.17
CA PRO A 169 -2.91 -23.54 3.35
C PRO A 169 -1.89 -24.01 2.29
N ALA A 170 -2.09 -23.61 1.03
CA ALA A 170 -1.18 -23.93 -0.07
C ALA A 170 0.20 -23.27 0.11
N LEU A 171 0.23 -22.00 0.51
CA LEU A 171 1.46 -21.27 0.75
C LEU A 171 2.20 -21.80 1.98
N SER A 172 1.48 -22.12 3.06
CA SER A 172 2.05 -22.74 4.26
C SER A 172 2.68 -24.13 3.93
N ALA A 173 1.99 -24.92 3.12
CA ALA A 173 2.54 -26.19 2.65
C ALA A 173 3.80 -26.01 1.79
N HIS A 174 3.82 -24.97 0.95
CA HIS A 174 4.99 -24.61 0.14
C HIS A 174 6.18 -24.23 1.03
N TYR A 175 6.00 -23.41 2.05
CA TYR A 175 7.07 -23.06 3.00
C TYR A 175 7.66 -24.28 3.67
N LYS A 176 6.82 -25.19 4.17
CA LYS A 176 7.26 -26.46 4.77
C LYS A 176 8.05 -27.34 3.80
N LYS A 177 7.69 -27.31 2.52
CA LYS A 177 8.38 -28.09 1.48
C LYS A 177 9.78 -27.55 1.18
N ILE A 178 9.94 -26.21 1.09
CA ILE A 178 11.22 -25.59 0.72
C ILE A 178 12.17 -25.42 1.92
N ASP A 179 11.64 -25.29 3.13
CA ASP A 179 12.40 -25.19 4.37
C ASP A 179 11.85 -26.16 5.43
N PRO A 180 12.06 -27.47 5.28
CA PRO A 180 11.48 -28.46 6.19
C PRO A 180 12.03 -28.37 7.63
N ARG A 181 13.16 -27.69 7.82
CA ARG A 181 13.74 -27.43 9.15
C ARG A 181 13.21 -26.18 9.80
N ASN A 182 12.46 -25.35 9.08
CA ASN A 182 12.00 -24.03 9.56
C ASN A 182 13.16 -23.18 10.08
N ALA A 183 14.25 -23.13 9.33
CA ALA A 183 15.48 -22.47 9.74
C ALA A 183 15.72 -21.12 9.05
N LEU A 184 15.10 -20.88 7.88
CA LEU A 184 15.35 -19.69 7.08
C LEU A 184 14.53 -18.50 7.52
N ASN A 185 13.23 -18.70 7.81
CA ASN A 185 12.33 -17.62 8.23
C ASN A 185 11.20 -18.17 9.11
N SER A 186 11.54 -18.55 10.33
CA SER A 186 10.62 -19.17 11.29
C SER A 186 9.44 -18.27 11.62
N GLY A 187 8.23 -18.79 11.51
CA GLY A 187 6.98 -18.06 11.76
C GLY A 187 6.45 -17.27 10.57
N ILE A 188 7.08 -17.38 9.40
CA ILE A 188 6.57 -16.75 8.18
C ILE A 188 5.11 -17.17 7.91
N GLY A 189 4.26 -16.23 7.56
CA GLY A 189 2.85 -16.50 7.28
C GLY A 189 2.06 -17.03 8.47
N GLY A 190 2.44 -16.69 9.71
CA GLY A 190 1.79 -17.23 10.91
C GLY A 190 2.04 -18.73 11.14
N THR A 191 3.02 -19.31 10.46
CA THR A 191 3.43 -20.70 10.69
C THR A 191 4.18 -20.84 12.01
N SER A 192 4.48 -22.09 12.40
CA SER A 192 5.25 -22.39 13.61
C SER A 192 6.60 -21.67 13.63
N LYS A 193 7.01 -21.19 14.81
CA LYS A 193 8.35 -20.66 15.06
C LYS A 193 9.36 -21.73 15.51
N ASN A 194 8.89 -22.96 15.70
CA ASN A 194 9.71 -24.05 16.21
C ASN A 194 10.42 -24.78 15.10
N LEU A 195 11.58 -25.36 15.41
CA LEU A 195 12.37 -26.16 14.50
C LEU A 195 11.53 -27.31 13.92
N SER A 196 11.65 -27.53 12.62
CA SER A 196 10.89 -28.56 11.87
C SER A 196 9.38 -28.47 12.05
N TYR A 197 8.85 -27.28 12.33
CA TYR A 197 7.42 -27.02 12.58
C TYR A 197 6.81 -27.84 13.71
N ASN A 198 7.64 -28.33 14.62
CA ASN A 198 7.18 -29.11 15.78
C ASN A 198 6.56 -28.18 16.81
N ASP A 199 5.27 -27.98 16.74
CA ASP A 199 4.49 -27.32 17.79
C ASP A 199 4.36 -28.29 18.96
N GLN A 200 5.27 -28.17 19.93
CA GLN A 200 5.04 -28.82 21.23
C GLN A 200 3.76 -28.23 21.82
N PRO A 201 2.79 -29.05 22.23
CA PRO A 201 1.68 -28.53 23.00
C PRO A 201 2.29 -27.80 24.23
N SER A 202 1.97 -26.52 24.36
CA SER A 202 2.38 -25.74 25.55
C SER A 202 1.86 -26.51 26.78
N ASN A 203 2.74 -27.16 27.53
CA ASN A 203 2.45 -27.67 28.86
C ASN A 203 2.13 -26.45 29.72
N LYS A 204 0.89 -25.98 29.69
CA LYS A 204 0.30 -25.20 30.76
C LYS A 204 -0.03 -26.20 31.86
N ASN A 205 0.97 -26.62 32.61
CA ASN A 205 0.78 -27.24 33.89
C ASN A 205 1.68 -26.58 34.91
N ASN A 206 0.99 -25.88 35.76
CA ASN A 206 1.19 -25.76 37.20
C ASN A 206 2.50 -25.15 37.74
N GLY A 207 2.30 -24.06 38.38
CA GLY A 207 3.08 -23.46 39.43
C GLY A 207 2.34 -22.28 40.01
#